data_5155b001c4ed7313253caca5dd14b650
#
_entry.id   5155b001c4ed7313253caca5dd14b650
#
_cell.length_a   1.000
_cell.length_b   1.000
_cell.length_c   1.000
_cell.angle_alpha   90.00
_cell.angle_beta   90.00
_cell.angle_gamma   90.00
#
_symmetry.space_group_name_H-M   'P 1'
#
loop_
_entity.id
_entity.type
_entity.pdbx_description
1 polymer ?
#
loop_
_entity_poly.entity_id
_entity_poly.type
_entity_poly.pdbx_seq_one_letter_code
_entity_poly.pdbx_strand_id
1 'polypeptide(L)'
;MKKTTLSSFLTLLAGLTLANTTAAQTTAKTAYKDPLQYGKPFAGVPNAVDATIYQVNMRGFSKEGNFKAVVARLDSIKALGVNVVYLMPIFPIGKLRAVDSPFAVQNYTAVNPEFGTLNDLRTLVDAAHARGLAVILDWVGNHTSFDHPWITQHPDWYVHDAAGNIVNPIPDWKDIAQLNWAKPEVHTAMIEALRYWVFAANIDGYRFDYADGPSQEFFTTALANLRSIPKHKLLMLAEGDKKKYYLQAGFDLCYDFGFMNVLKGDIFAKGKSVRFIDSVNTANYRNAPANARMVRYTSNHDINAWDGTPQQLFGGQRGAMAAFVVAAYMRATPMIYNGQEVGYSERVPFMGARKPIDWTPNPALTREYKQLIKLRNASQAIRSGALVSYSSDDVCAFTKTAGPETVLVLANLRNAAVRYAVPAGVGTTGWRNALDKQPANLDRLTLQPYQYLILNK
;
A
#
# COMPACT_ATOMS: atom_id res chain seq x y z
N MET A 1 -87.35 -31.61 14.53
CA MET A 1 -87.55 -31.66 16.00
C MET A 1 -86.38 -32.39 16.59
N LYS A 2 -85.58 -31.71 17.32
CA LYS A 2 -84.89 -31.99 18.63
C LYS A 2 -83.86 -30.96 18.85
N LYS A 3 -84.10 -30.17 19.89
CA LYS A 3 -83.13 -29.20 20.49
C LYS A 3 -82.00 -29.96 21.19
N THR A 4 -80.77 -29.50 21.10
CA THR A 4 -79.74 -29.83 22.02
C THR A 4 -78.91 -28.58 22.34
N THR A 5 -78.75 -28.36 23.60
CA THR A 5 -78.25 -27.25 24.33
C THR A 5 -76.74 -27.08 24.19
N LEU A 6 -76.27 -25.84 24.03
CA LEU A 6 -74.90 -25.42 24.17
C LEU A 6 -74.49 -25.35 25.64
N SER A 7 -73.42 -26.02 25.99
CA SER A 7 -72.74 -25.86 27.28
C SER A 7 -71.42 -25.12 27.07
N SER A 8 -71.30 -23.95 27.70
CA SER A 8 -70.10 -23.10 27.63
C SER A 8 -69.04 -23.59 28.60
N PHE A 9 -67.85 -23.93 28.04
CA PHE A 9 -66.63 -24.09 28.85
C PHE A 9 -65.75 -22.85 28.72
N LEU A 10 -65.60 -22.12 29.85
CA LEU A 10 -64.61 -21.05 29.99
C LEU A 10 -63.25 -21.69 30.28
N THR A 11 -62.32 -21.57 29.35
CA THR A 11 -60.91 -21.95 29.60
C THR A 11 -60.12 -20.69 29.94
N LEU A 12 -59.63 -20.63 31.15
CA LEU A 12 -58.67 -19.58 31.63
C LEU A 12 -57.32 -19.85 30.95
N LEU A 13 -56.86 -18.97 30.06
CA LEU A 13 -55.48 -18.93 29.58
C LEU A 13 -54.63 -18.08 30.54
N ALA A 14 -53.79 -18.74 31.33
CA ALA A 14 -52.75 -18.06 32.08
C ALA A 14 -51.58 -17.75 31.11
N GLY A 15 -51.42 -16.45 30.80
CA GLY A 15 -50.27 -15.99 29.99
C GLY A 15 -48.99 -15.96 30.83
N LEU A 16 -48.08 -16.90 30.51
CA LEU A 16 -46.65 -16.77 30.94
C LEU A 16 -45.96 -15.81 30.00
N THR A 17 -45.72 -14.60 30.41
CA THR A 17 -44.77 -13.67 29.79
C THR A 17 -43.35 -14.10 30.13
N LEU A 18 -42.69 -14.82 29.20
CA LEU A 18 -41.23 -15.01 29.24
C LEU A 18 -40.56 -13.66 28.95
N ALA A 19 -40.05 -13.02 30.01
CA ALA A 19 -39.14 -11.89 29.86
C ALA A 19 -37.80 -12.40 29.30
N ASN A 20 -37.58 -12.21 28.02
CA ASN A 20 -36.25 -12.37 27.40
C ASN A 20 -35.35 -11.24 27.94
N THR A 21 -34.62 -11.52 29.00
CA THR A 21 -33.46 -10.70 29.39
C THR A 21 -32.33 -11.03 28.42
N THR A 22 -32.21 -10.27 27.34
CA THR A 22 -30.98 -10.18 26.56
C THR A 22 -29.93 -9.55 27.49
N ALA A 23 -29.14 -10.39 28.14
CA ALA A 23 -27.90 -9.96 28.76
C ALA A 23 -27.00 -9.37 27.65
N ALA A 24 -26.93 -8.05 27.54
CA ALA A 24 -25.90 -7.39 26.79
C ALA A 24 -24.57 -7.81 27.42
N GLN A 25 -23.85 -8.72 26.77
CA GLN A 25 -22.45 -8.97 27.09
C GLN A 25 -21.69 -7.68 26.82
N THR A 26 -21.50 -6.87 27.87
CA THR A 26 -20.48 -5.83 27.90
C THR A 26 -19.14 -6.55 27.83
N THR A 27 -18.62 -6.71 26.62
CA THR A 27 -17.21 -7.10 26.41
C THR A 27 -16.38 -6.07 27.15
N ALA A 28 -15.76 -6.48 28.26
CA ALA A 28 -14.81 -5.64 28.98
C ALA A 28 -13.78 -5.15 27.96
N LYS A 29 -13.68 -3.82 27.79
CA LYS A 29 -12.69 -3.20 26.90
C LYS A 29 -11.32 -3.63 27.41
N THR A 30 -10.59 -4.43 26.64
CA THR A 30 -9.21 -4.79 26.96
C THR A 30 -8.43 -3.49 27.12
N ALA A 31 -7.92 -3.23 28.32
CA ALA A 31 -7.10 -2.04 28.59
C ALA A 31 -5.70 -2.31 28.08
N TYR A 32 -5.33 -1.72 26.95
CA TYR A 32 -3.97 -1.80 26.39
C TYR A 32 -3.00 -0.91 27.17
N LYS A 33 -1.75 -1.35 27.29
CA LYS A 33 -0.68 -0.59 27.95
C LYS A 33 -0.03 0.39 26.99
N ASP A 34 -0.73 1.48 26.71
CA ASP A 34 -0.19 2.52 25.83
C ASP A 34 0.94 3.30 26.52
N PRO A 35 2.04 3.62 25.83
CA PRO A 35 3.00 4.59 26.34
C PRO A 35 2.41 6.01 26.31
N LEU A 36 3.10 6.95 26.95
CA LEU A 36 2.73 8.36 26.87
C LEU A 36 2.79 8.85 25.42
N GLN A 37 1.77 9.63 25.02
CA GLN A 37 1.72 10.22 23.70
C GLN A 37 2.90 11.15 23.47
N TYR A 38 3.70 10.85 22.46
CA TYR A 38 4.72 11.75 21.94
C TYR A 38 4.10 12.72 20.92
N GLY A 39 4.37 13.99 21.07
CA GLY A 39 3.93 15.02 20.10
C GLY A 39 2.40 15.18 20.01
N LYS A 40 1.97 15.87 18.96
CA LYS A 40 0.55 16.05 18.61
C LYS A 40 0.22 15.18 17.40
N PRO A 41 -0.93 14.48 17.39
CA PRO A 41 -1.39 13.73 16.21
C PRO A 41 -1.37 14.60 14.95
N PHE A 42 -0.85 14.06 13.86
CA PHE A 42 -0.74 14.78 12.60
C PHE A 42 -2.07 14.83 11.86
N ALA A 43 -2.60 16.05 11.66
CA ALA A 43 -3.88 16.24 10.99
C ALA A 43 -3.82 16.08 9.47
N GLY A 44 -2.62 16.09 8.89
CA GLY A 44 -2.39 16.08 7.43
C GLY A 44 -2.36 14.70 6.78
N VAL A 45 -2.76 13.64 7.48
CA VAL A 45 -2.80 12.27 6.92
C VAL A 45 -3.76 12.22 5.73
N PRO A 46 -3.33 11.85 4.51
CA PRO A 46 -4.20 11.86 3.34
C PRO A 46 -5.23 10.73 3.39
N ASN A 47 -6.31 10.88 2.61
CA ASN A 47 -7.17 9.75 2.27
C ASN A 47 -6.49 8.88 1.20
N ALA A 48 -6.94 7.64 1.03
CA ALA A 48 -6.40 6.72 0.03
C ALA A 48 -6.36 7.31 -1.40
N VAL A 49 -7.40 8.05 -1.80
CA VAL A 49 -7.49 8.67 -3.14
C VAL A 49 -6.47 9.77 -3.36
N ASP A 50 -6.05 10.44 -2.29
CA ASP A 50 -5.16 11.62 -2.31
C ASP A 50 -3.71 11.24 -1.99
N ALA A 51 -3.49 10.02 -1.52
CA ALA A 51 -2.17 9.55 -1.15
C ALA A 51 -1.26 9.35 -2.36
N THR A 52 0.01 9.71 -2.19
CA THR A 52 1.14 9.38 -3.05
C THR A 52 2.30 9.00 -2.14
N ILE A 53 2.76 7.75 -2.26
CA ILE A 53 3.66 7.12 -1.29
C ILE A 53 5.09 7.16 -1.82
N TYR A 54 6.02 7.44 -0.93
CA TYR A 54 7.46 7.29 -1.17
C TYR A 54 8.02 6.24 -0.22
N GLN A 55 8.42 5.09 -0.76
CA GLN A 55 8.99 3.98 0.00
C GLN A 55 10.47 4.19 0.22
N VAL A 56 10.92 4.03 1.46
CA VAL A 56 12.31 4.20 1.89
C VAL A 56 12.88 2.88 2.38
N ASN A 57 13.88 2.36 1.65
CA ASN A 57 14.82 1.36 2.13
C ASN A 57 16.02 2.10 2.73
N MET A 58 16.11 2.20 4.05
CA MET A 58 17.14 2.97 4.73
C MET A 58 18.55 2.45 4.45
N ARG A 59 18.72 1.13 4.32
CA ARG A 59 20.02 0.51 4.04
C ARG A 59 20.62 0.92 2.70
N GLY A 60 19.78 1.17 1.71
CA GLY A 60 20.19 1.68 0.40
C GLY A 60 20.10 3.19 0.27
N PHE A 61 19.55 3.91 1.23
CA PHE A 61 19.21 5.32 1.10
C PHE A 61 20.45 6.24 1.10
N SER A 62 21.44 5.90 1.90
CA SER A 62 22.72 6.62 1.98
C SER A 62 23.83 5.68 2.46
N LYS A 63 25.08 6.20 2.51
CA LYS A 63 26.21 5.47 3.07
C LYS A 63 25.97 5.14 4.55
N GLU A 64 25.37 6.06 5.30
CA GLU A 64 25.06 5.90 6.72
C GLU A 64 23.88 4.96 6.95
N GLY A 65 22.91 4.93 6.01
CA GLY A 65 21.75 4.07 6.03
C GLY A 65 20.87 4.25 7.27
N ASN A 66 20.63 5.48 7.73
CA ASN A 66 19.96 5.78 9.00
C ASN A 66 18.87 6.85 8.87
N PHE A 67 18.12 7.10 9.95
CA PHE A 67 17.04 8.09 9.98
C PHE A 67 17.53 9.52 9.68
N LYS A 68 18.73 9.90 10.12
CA LYS A 68 19.28 11.26 9.89
C LYS A 68 19.50 11.51 8.41
N ALA A 69 19.92 10.51 7.66
CA ALA A 69 20.08 10.62 6.21
C ALA A 69 18.73 10.81 5.50
N VAL A 70 17.67 10.17 5.98
CA VAL A 70 16.30 10.39 5.45
C VAL A 70 15.84 11.82 5.77
N VAL A 71 16.04 12.30 7.00
CA VAL A 71 15.71 13.69 7.40
C VAL A 71 16.38 14.69 6.48
N ALA A 72 17.65 14.51 6.14
CA ALA A 72 18.40 15.41 5.26
C ALA A 72 17.82 15.50 3.83
N ARG A 73 17.01 14.52 3.39
CA ARG A 73 16.40 14.50 2.07
C ARG A 73 14.89 14.73 2.04
N LEU A 74 14.25 14.98 3.18
CA LEU A 74 12.80 15.18 3.25
C LEU A 74 12.30 16.33 2.33
N ASP A 75 13.09 17.39 2.17
CA ASP A 75 12.76 18.48 1.25
C ASP A 75 12.74 18.01 -0.22
N SER A 76 13.70 17.18 -0.61
CA SER A 76 13.74 16.58 -1.95
C SER A 76 12.57 15.62 -2.17
N ILE A 77 12.24 14.80 -1.17
CA ILE A 77 11.10 13.89 -1.18
C ILE A 77 9.79 14.69 -1.29
N LYS A 78 9.60 15.71 -0.48
CA LYS A 78 8.43 16.60 -0.55
C LYS A 78 8.31 17.29 -1.90
N ALA A 79 9.42 17.72 -2.47
CA ALA A 79 9.46 18.39 -3.78
C ALA A 79 9.03 17.48 -4.94
N LEU A 80 9.03 16.15 -4.77
CA LEU A 80 8.40 15.22 -5.74
C LEU A 80 6.88 15.36 -5.76
N GLY A 81 6.27 15.90 -4.71
CA GLY A 81 4.82 16.03 -4.57
C GLY A 81 4.16 14.85 -3.82
N VAL A 82 4.94 13.96 -3.24
CA VAL A 82 4.44 12.89 -2.36
C VAL A 82 3.96 13.45 -1.03
N ASN A 83 3.09 12.72 -0.35
CA ASN A 83 2.53 13.13 0.93
C ASN A 83 2.55 12.01 2.00
N VAL A 84 3.09 10.83 1.66
CA VAL A 84 3.31 9.72 2.60
C VAL A 84 4.74 9.20 2.43
N VAL A 85 5.48 9.12 3.52
CA VAL A 85 6.77 8.41 3.62
C VAL A 85 6.50 7.06 4.26
N TYR A 86 6.82 5.99 3.56
CA TYR A 86 6.73 4.63 4.04
C TYR A 86 8.14 4.10 4.34
N LEU A 87 8.43 3.84 5.60
CA LEU A 87 9.70 3.28 6.06
C LEU A 87 9.62 1.76 6.08
N MET A 88 10.54 1.07 5.40
CA MET A 88 10.74 -0.37 5.55
C MET A 88 11.03 -0.74 7.02
N PRO A 89 11.00 -2.04 7.42
CA PRO A 89 11.04 -2.41 8.83
C PRO A 89 12.19 -1.75 9.59
N ILE A 90 11.86 -1.15 10.73
CA ILE A 90 12.79 -0.40 11.58
C ILE A 90 13.24 -1.17 12.82
N PHE A 91 12.80 -2.42 12.97
CA PHE A 91 12.97 -3.23 14.17
C PHE A 91 14.36 -3.88 14.22
N PRO A 92 14.87 -4.23 15.43
CA PRO A 92 16.03 -5.09 15.55
C PRO A 92 15.81 -6.41 14.82
N ILE A 93 16.86 -6.87 14.16
CA ILE A 93 16.84 -8.09 13.35
C ILE A 93 17.38 -9.25 14.18
N GLY A 94 16.76 -10.42 14.03
CA GLY A 94 17.23 -11.64 14.65
C GLY A 94 18.63 -12.04 14.20
N LYS A 95 19.37 -12.69 15.11
CA LYS A 95 20.73 -13.18 14.88
C LYS A 95 20.76 -14.69 14.70
N LEU A 96 19.79 -15.40 15.25
CA LEU A 96 19.69 -16.85 15.12
C LEU A 96 19.12 -17.22 13.76
N ARG A 97 19.85 -18.03 12.99
CA ARG A 97 19.54 -18.40 11.60
C ARG A 97 19.48 -17.19 10.63
N ALA A 98 20.19 -16.11 10.96
CA ALA A 98 20.09 -14.85 10.24
C ALA A 98 20.53 -14.94 8.78
N VAL A 99 19.73 -14.30 7.92
CA VAL A 99 20.08 -13.98 6.51
C VAL A 99 20.16 -12.47 6.30
N ASP A 100 20.23 -11.72 7.41
CA ASP A 100 20.27 -10.24 7.47
C ASP A 100 19.00 -9.59 6.84
N SER A 101 17.86 -10.26 6.99
CA SER A 101 16.56 -9.75 6.52
C SER A 101 15.95 -8.78 7.53
N PRO A 102 15.56 -7.55 7.13
CA PRO A 102 14.84 -6.62 8.01
C PRO A 102 13.43 -7.13 8.39
N PHE A 103 12.97 -8.18 7.72
CA PHE A 103 11.69 -8.82 8.01
C PHE A 103 11.80 -9.91 9.10
N ALA A 104 13.01 -10.26 9.59
CA ALA A 104 13.19 -11.16 10.72
C ALA A 104 13.18 -10.37 12.05
N VAL A 105 11.99 -9.96 12.51
CA VAL A 105 11.82 -9.08 13.67
C VAL A 105 12.18 -9.77 14.98
N GLN A 106 13.13 -9.18 15.72
CA GLN A 106 13.56 -9.65 17.03
C GLN A 106 12.87 -8.92 18.20
N ASN A 107 12.39 -7.69 17.99
CA ASN A 107 11.64 -6.92 18.99
C ASN A 107 10.73 -5.89 18.33
N TYR A 108 9.43 -6.02 18.56
CA TYR A 108 8.42 -5.14 17.94
C TYR A 108 8.35 -3.72 18.51
N THR A 109 8.97 -3.46 19.67
CA THR A 109 8.88 -2.15 20.36
C THR A 109 10.23 -1.46 20.48
N ALA A 110 11.25 -1.92 19.74
CA ALA A 110 12.56 -1.32 19.70
C ALA A 110 12.95 -0.85 18.29
N VAL A 111 13.76 0.20 18.22
CA VAL A 111 14.41 0.64 16.98
C VAL A 111 15.69 -0.18 16.79
N ASN A 112 15.92 -0.63 15.55
CA ASN A 112 17.19 -1.23 15.17
C ASN A 112 18.33 -0.20 15.35
N PRO A 113 19.35 -0.50 16.19
CA PRO A 113 20.49 0.41 16.40
C PRO A 113 21.20 0.82 15.11
N GLU A 114 21.11 0.03 14.06
CA GLU A 114 21.62 0.35 12.72
C GLU A 114 21.04 1.66 12.17
N PHE A 115 19.77 1.96 12.47
CA PHE A 115 19.07 3.12 11.95
C PHE A 115 19.09 4.32 12.89
N GLY A 116 19.44 4.12 14.15
CA GLY A 116 19.48 5.13 15.19
C GLY A 116 18.68 4.75 16.43
N THR A 117 18.14 5.75 17.10
CA THR A 117 17.38 5.63 18.35
C THR A 117 15.89 5.96 18.12
N LEU A 118 15.05 5.71 19.14
CA LEU A 118 13.67 6.19 19.15
C LEU A 118 13.60 7.73 18.96
N ASN A 119 14.52 8.47 19.54
CA ASN A 119 14.56 9.93 19.38
C ASN A 119 14.95 10.35 17.95
N ASP A 120 15.79 9.60 17.26
CA ASP A 120 16.12 9.85 15.85
C ASP A 120 14.88 9.57 14.96
N LEU A 121 14.10 8.52 15.25
CA LEU A 121 12.83 8.27 14.58
C LEU A 121 11.82 9.39 14.84
N ARG A 122 11.67 9.84 16.09
CA ARG A 122 10.81 10.98 16.45
C ARG A 122 11.21 12.24 15.70
N THR A 123 12.51 12.53 15.62
CA THR A 123 13.04 13.65 14.83
C THR A 123 12.65 13.54 13.35
N LEU A 124 12.70 12.33 12.78
CA LEU A 124 12.27 12.10 11.39
C LEU A 124 10.77 12.36 11.23
N VAL A 125 9.94 11.83 12.13
CA VAL A 125 8.48 12.00 12.09
C VAL A 125 8.12 13.49 12.23
N ASP A 126 8.67 14.19 13.20
CA ASP A 126 8.43 15.63 13.40
C ASP A 126 8.86 16.46 12.17
N ALA A 127 10.03 16.15 11.60
CA ALA A 127 10.52 16.82 10.40
C ALA A 127 9.65 16.54 9.16
N ALA A 128 9.10 15.33 9.06
CA ALA A 128 8.14 14.96 8.00
C ALA A 128 6.81 15.69 8.17
N HIS A 129 6.25 15.69 9.40
CA HIS A 129 5.00 16.39 9.73
C HIS A 129 5.11 17.89 9.47
N ALA A 130 6.23 18.52 9.83
CA ALA A 130 6.49 19.95 9.54
C ALA A 130 6.45 20.27 8.04
N ARG A 131 6.67 19.26 7.18
CA ARG A 131 6.61 19.36 5.71
C ARG A 131 5.28 18.89 5.13
N GLY A 132 4.31 18.53 5.95
CA GLY A 132 3.05 17.95 5.50
C GLY A 132 3.20 16.56 4.87
N LEU A 133 4.10 15.74 5.42
CA LEU A 133 4.31 14.35 5.05
C LEU A 133 3.85 13.44 6.21
N ALA A 134 2.94 12.53 5.94
CA ALA A 134 2.62 11.44 6.87
C ALA A 134 3.73 10.38 6.85
N VAL A 135 3.93 9.69 7.97
CA VAL A 135 4.93 8.62 8.10
C VAL A 135 4.24 7.32 8.48
N ILE A 136 4.37 6.28 7.65
CA ILE A 136 3.90 4.93 7.97
C ILE A 136 5.07 3.96 8.11
N LEU A 137 4.91 2.98 9.00
CA LEU A 137 5.91 1.94 9.22
C LEU A 137 5.52 0.64 8.54
N ASP A 138 6.53 -0.15 8.17
CA ASP A 138 6.32 -1.54 7.80
C ASP A 138 6.05 -2.37 9.06
N TRP A 139 5.00 -3.17 9.04
CA TRP A 139 4.61 -4.05 10.12
C TRP A 139 4.68 -5.51 9.69
N VAL A 140 5.67 -6.22 10.20
CA VAL A 140 5.92 -7.63 9.91
C VAL A 140 5.18 -8.48 10.93
N GLY A 141 3.89 -8.71 10.71
CA GLY A 141 3.02 -9.35 11.71
C GLY A 141 2.96 -10.88 11.64
N ASN A 142 3.27 -11.48 10.49
CA ASN A 142 3.04 -12.93 10.29
C ASN A 142 3.98 -13.84 11.09
N HIS A 143 5.18 -13.38 11.41
CA HIS A 143 6.26 -14.17 11.97
C HIS A 143 7.23 -13.32 12.78
N THR A 144 8.14 -13.97 13.53
CA THR A 144 9.25 -13.32 14.22
C THR A 144 10.57 -14.00 13.83
N SER A 145 11.71 -13.43 14.25
CA SER A 145 12.97 -14.17 14.25
C SER A 145 12.95 -15.31 15.27
N PHE A 146 13.88 -16.28 15.14
CA PHE A 146 14.00 -17.40 16.07
C PHE A 146 14.60 -17.04 17.44
N ASP A 147 15.12 -15.84 17.61
CA ASP A 147 15.61 -15.27 18.88
C ASP A 147 14.71 -14.14 19.42
N HIS A 148 13.47 -14.04 18.93
CA HIS A 148 12.47 -13.17 19.54
C HIS A 148 12.15 -13.66 20.96
N PRO A 149 12.03 -12.79 21.99
CA PRO A 149 11.74 -13.20 23.35
C PRO A 149 10.52 -14.10 23.52
N TRP A 150 9.51 -13.95 22.67
CA TRP A 150 8.29 -14.79 22.71
C TRP A 150 8.57 -16.27 22.43
N ILE A 151 9.67 -16.62 21.74
CA ILE A 151 10.05 -18.03 21.48
C ILE A 151 10.20 -18.81 22.80
N THR A 152 10.80 -18.17 23.81
CA THR A 152 11.04 -18.77 25.12
C THR A 152 9.96 -18.45 26.15
N GLN A 153 9.35 -17.26 26.08
CA GLN A 153 8.34 -16.81 27.03
C GLN A 153 6.97 -17.40 26.75
N HIS A 154 6.64 -17.60 25.48
CA HIS A 154 5.34 -18.07 24.99
C HIS A 154 5.50 -19.03 23.81
N PRO A 155 6.10 -20.21 24.01
CA PRO A 155 6.35 -21.15 22.91
C PRO A 155 5.08 -21.59 22.19
N ASP A 156 3.94 -21.64 22.89
CA ASP A 156 2.62 -21.95 22.35
C ASP A 156 2.02 -20.87 21.43
N TRP A 157 2.67 -19.68 21.34
CA TRP A 157 2.31 -18.65 20.38
C TRP A 157 2.84 -18.92 18.98
N TYR A 158 3.58 -20.00 18.79
CA TYR A 158 4.14 -20.41 17.51
C TYR A 158 3.48 -21.69 17.00
N VAL A 159 3.49 -21.85 15.68
CA VAL A 159 3.03 -23.08 15.04
C VAL A 159 4.13 -24.13 15.12
N HIS A 160 3.76 -25.35 15.55
CA HIS A 160 4.67 -26.48 15.68
C HIS A 160 4.28 -27.61 14.72
N ASP A 161 5.29 -28.33 14.23
CA ASP A 161 5.10 -29.57 13.49
C ASP A 161 4.79 -30.76 14.45
N ALA A 162 4.54 -31.92 13.88
CA ALA A 162 4.25 -33.14 14.66
C ALA A 162 5.41 -33.60 15.58
N ALA A 163 6.63 -33.14 15.32
CA ALA A 163 7.82 -33.43 16.14
C ALA A 163 8.05 -32.35 17.22
N GLY A 164 7.21 -31.35 17.29
CA GLY A 164 7.32 -30.22 18.25
C GLY A 164 8.26 -29.11 17.85
N ASN A 165 8.75 -29.08 16.62
CA ASN A 165 9.60 -27.99 16.13
C ASN A 165 8.74 -26.82 15.65
N ILE A 166 9.18 -25.58 15.91
CA ILE A 166 8.56 -24.38 15.35
C ILE A 166 8.75 -24.38 13.83
N VAL A 167 7.65 -24.19 13.09
CA VAL A 167 7.67 -24.17 11.62
C VAL A 167 7.99 -22.80 11.05
N ASN A 168 8.51 -22.77 9.82
CA ASN A 168 8.68 -21.58 9.01
C ASN A 168 7.39 -21.31 8.23
N PRO A 169 7.01 -20.03 7.97
CA PRO A 169 5.82 -19.70 7.16
C PRO A 169 5.89 -20.27 5.75
N ILE A 170 7.07 -20.25 5.16
CA ILE A 170 7.40 -20.82 3.85
C ILE A 170 8.70 -21.61 4.05
N PRO A 171 8.86 -22.81 3.47
CA PRO A 171 10.00 -23.69 3.71
C PRO A 171 11.38 -23.05 3.50
N ASP A 172 11.48 -22.11 2.54
CA ASP A 172 12.74 -21.43 2.22
C ASP A 172 13.06 -20.25 3.13
N TRP A 173 12.10 -19.76 3.93
CA TRP A 173 12.31 -18.66 4.88
C TRP A 173 12.77 -19.19 6.23
N LYS A 174 14.02 -19.63 6.28
CA LYS A 174 14.58 -20.40 7.43
C LYS A 174 14.93 -19.54 8.64
N ASP A 175 14.96 -18.23 8.50
CA ASP A 175 15.33 -17.23 9.52
C ASP A 175 14.15 -16.79 10.39
N ILE A 176 12.92 -17.22 10.07
CA ILE A 176 11.71 -16.73 10.71
C ILE A 176 10.79 -17.85 11.20
N ALA A 177 10.13 -17.60 12.32
CA ALA A 177 9.26 -18.51 13.07
C ALA A 177 7.78 -18.10 12.91
N GLN A 178 6.93 -19.01 12.47
CA GLN A 178 5.51 -18.77 12.20
C GLN A 178 4.72 -18.55 13.49
N LEU A 179 4.05 -17.40 13.62
CA LEU A 179 3.11 -17.13 14.72
C LEU A 179 1.80 -17.90 14.55
N ASN A 180 1.25 -18.35 15.68
CA ASN A 180 -0.02 -19.06 15.74
C ASN A 180 -1.18 -18.06 15.88
N TRP A 181 -1.78 -17.68 14.77
CA TRP A 181 -2.90 -16.74 14.72
C TRP A 181 -4.22 -17.27 15.26
N ALA A 182 -4.29 -18.51 15.72
CA ALA A 182 -5.43 -19.04 16.49
C ALA A 182 -5.39 -18.65 17.98
N LYS A 183 -4.28 -18.06 18.45
CA LYS A 183 -4.09 -17.63 19.84
C LYS A 183 -4.54 -16.18 20.06
N PRO A 184 -5.56 -15.89 20.87
CA PRO A 184 -6.01 -14.53 21.17
C PRO A 184 -4.94 -13.66 21.83
N GLU A 185 -4.02 -14.29 22.59
CA GLU A 185 -2.92 -13.59 23.25
C GLU A 185 -1.94 -12.99 22.23
N VAL A 186 -1.70 -13.67 21.10
CA VAL A 186 -0.92 -13.14 19.97
C VAL A 186 -1.60 -11.90 19.39
N HIS A 187 -2.94 -11.94 19.23
CA HIS A 187 -3.70 -10.75 18.76
C HIS A 187 -3.51 -9.57 19.71
N THR A 188 -3.62 -9.79 21.01
CA THR A 188 -3.48 -8.74 22.02
C THR A 188 -2.07 -8.15 22.01
N ALA A 189 -1.04 -8.98 22.04
CA ALA A 189 0.36 -8.54 22.03
C ALA A 189 0.71 -7.75 20.75
N MET A 190 0.21 -8.19 19.60
CA MET A 190 0.41 -7.49 18.33
C MET A 190 -0.31 -6.14 18.30
N ILE A 191 -1.54 -6.05 18.82
CA ILE A 191 -2.26 -4.77 18.92
C ILE A 191 -1.52 -3.82 19.87
N GLU A 192 -1.01 -4.28 21.00
CA GLU A 192 -0.21 -3.45 21.93
C GLU A 192 1.03 -2.91 21.25
N ALA A 193 1.75 -3.75 20.50
CA ALA A 193 2.95 -3.34 19.78
C ALA A 193 2.64 -2.35 18.63
N LEU A 194 1.51 -2.51 17.91
CA LEU A 194 1.02 -1.53 16.94
C LEU A 194 0.69 -0.19 17.60
N ARG A 195 -0.04 -0.21 18.72
CA ARG A 195 -0.39 0.99 19.48
C ARG A 195 0.84 1.71 20.01
N TYR A 196 1.87 0.94 20.44
CA TYR A 196 3.12 1.50 20.94
C TYR A 196 3.70 2.56 20.00
N TRP A 197 3.82 2.30 18.70
CA TRP A 197 4.44 3.24 17.76
C TRP A 197 3.58 4.46 17.47
N VAL A 198 2.26 4.31 17.46
CA VAL A 198 1.34 5.44 17.32
C VAL A 198 1.55 6.44 18.45
N PHE A 199 1.68 5.95 19.68
CA PHE A 199 1.90 6.82 20.85
C PHE A 199 3.35 7.22 21.03
N ALA A 200 4.30 6.28 20.95
CA ALA A 200 5.70 6.52 21.27
C ALA A 200 6.44 7.35 20.22
N ALA A 201 6.05 7.26 18.94
CA ALA A 201 6.71 7.93 17.83
C ALA A 201 5.78 8.82 16.99
N ASN A 202 4.47 8.87 17.29
CA ASN A 202 3.47 9.68 16.59
C ASN A 202 3.40 9.39 15.09
N ILE A 203 3.51 8.11 14.70
CA ILE A 203 3.38 7.69 13.30
C ILE A 203 1.94 7.71 12.82
N ASP A 204 1.73 7.68 11.52
CA ASP A 204 0.45 7.92 10.86
C ASP A 204 -0.14 6.67 10.20
N GLY A 205 0.36 5.51 10.51
CA GLY A 205 -0.19 4.26 9.99
C GLY A 205 0.85 3.18 9.68
N TYR A 206 0.41 2.17 8.93
CA TYR A 206 1.20 0.98 8.66
C TYR A 206 1.02 0.44 7.24
N ARG A 207 2.08 -0.16 6.71
CA ARG A 207 1.99 -1.19 5.69
C ARG A 207 2.17 -2.55 6.38
N PHE A 208 1.19 -3.43 6.25
CA PHE A 208 1.24 -4.77 6.82
C PHE A 208 1.86 -5.72 5.81
N ASP A 209 3.04 -6.22 6.19
CA ASP A 209 3.79 -7.22 5.45
C ASP A 209 3.04 -8.55 5.43
N TYR A 210 3.07 -9.25 4.30
CA TYR A 210 2.47 -10.57 4.13
C TYR A 210 1.10 -10.71 4.82
N ALA A 211 0.20 -9.76 4.53
CA ALA A 211 -1.12 -9.70 5.16
C ALA A 211 -2.02 -10.93 4.86
N ASP A 212 -1.59 -11.82 3.96
CA ASP A 212 -2.25 -13.10 3.73
C ASP A 212 -2.06 -14.11 4.87
N GLY A 213 -1.09 -13.90 5.75
CA GLY A 213 -0.77 -14.78 6.87
C GLY A 213 -1.67 -14.64 8.08
N PRO A 214 -1.79 -13.46 8.71
CA PRO A 214 -2.66 -13.23 9.86
C PRO A 214 -4.14 -13.45 9.55
N SER A 215 -4.93 -13.74 10.62
CA SER A 215 -6.36 -14.00 10.46
C SER A 215 -7.19 -12.74 10.16
N GLN A 216 -8.35 -12.92 9.51
CA GLN A 216 -9.31 -11.81 9.28
C GLN A 216 -9.81 -11.20 10.58
N GLU A 217 -10.04 -12.03 11.56
CA GLU A 217 -10.49 -11.62 12.89
C GLU A 217 -9.46 -10.67 13.53
N PHE A 218 -8.17 -11.04 13.47
CA PHE A 218 -7.09 -10.17 13.94
C PHE A 218 -7.15 -8.81 13.25
N PHE A 219 -7.15 -8.75 11.91
CA PHE A 219 -7.15 -7.47 11.20
C PHE A 219 -8.38 -6.64 11.50
N THR A 220 -9.58 -7.25 11.54
CA THR A 220 -10.81 -6.54 11.87
C THR A 220 -10.71 -5.90 13.26
N THR A 221 -10.22 -6.65 14.24
CA THR A 221 -10.05 -6.18 15.62
C THR A 221 -8.94 -5.15 15.74
N ALA A 222 -7.77 -5.40 15.14
CA ALA A 222 -6.61 -4.51 15.21
C ALA A 222 -6.89 -3.16 14.54
N LEU A 223 -7.46 -3.17 13.34
CA LEU A 223 -7.74 -1.94 12.60
C LEU A 223 -8.85 -1.11 13.29
N ALA A 224 -9.90 -1.76 13.80
CA ALA A 224 -10.93 -1.07 14.58
C ALA A 224 -10.33 -0.44 15.83
N ASN A 225 -9.45 -1.17 16.53
CA ASN A 225 -8.76 -0.68 17.72
C ASN A 225 -7.87 0.54 17.41
N LEU A 226 -7.01 0.44 16.41
CA LEU A 226 -6.13 1.54 16.01
C LEU A 226 -6.92 2.78 15.59
N ARG A 227 -8.02 2.61 14.84
CA ARG A 227 -8.89 3.73 14.44
C ARG A 227 -9.66 4.34 15.60
N SER A 228 -9.79 3.64 16.74
CA SER A 228 -10.41 4.17 17.96
C SER A 228 -9.48 5.07 18.79
N ILE A 229 -8.19 5.18 18.42
CA ILE A 229 -7.24 6.07 19.11
C ILE A 229 -7.65 7.52 18.86
N PRO A 230 -7.97 8.28 19.92
CA PRO A 230 -8.52 9.63 19.76
C PRO A 230 -7.56 10.57 19.02
N LYS A 231 -8.11 11.40 18.13
CA LYS A 231 -7.39 12.43 17.35
C LYS A 231 -6.38 11.90 16.32
N HIS A 232 -6.13 10.59 16.27
CA HIS A 232 -5.29 9.99 15.24
C HIS A 232 -6.12 9.60 14.02
N LYS A 233 -5.66 10.00 12.85
CA LYS A 233 -6.06 9.45 11.57
C LYS A 233 -4.91 8.58 11.07
N LEU A 234 -5.18 7.31 10.81
CA LEU A 234 -4.17 6.34 10.43
C LEU A 234 -4.44 5.79 9.03
N LEU A 235 -3.41 5.69 8.20
CA LEU A 235 -3.46 5.10 6.87
C LEU A 235 -2.97 3.64 6.93
N MET A 236 -3.82 2.71 6.51
CA MET A 236 -3.56 1.27 6.60
C MET A 236 -3.45 0.66 5.20
N LEU A 237 -2.27 0.10 4.90
CA LEU A 237 -1.95 -0.54 3.64
C LEU A 237 -1.68 -2.03 3.84
N ALA A 238 -2.40 -2.90 3.12
CA ALA A 238 -2.15 -4.34 3.11
C ALA A 238 -1.28 -4.75 1.93
N GLU A 239 -0.30 -5.61 2.19
CA GLU A 239 0.40 -6.36 1.16
C GLU A 239 -0.13 -7.79 1.09
N GLY A 240 -0.70 -8.18 -0.05
CA GLY A 240 -1.22 -9.52 -0.29
C GLY A 240 -2.25 -9.55 -1.42
N ASP A 241 -2.79 -10.73 -1.68
CA ASP A 241 -3.70 -10.98 -2.80
C ASP A 241 -5.20 -11.01 -2.40
N LYS A 242 -5.53 -11.08 -1.11
CA LYS A 242 -6.91 -11.18 -0.60
C LYS A 242 -7.60 -9.82 -0.51
N LYS A 243 -7.58 -9.01 -1.58
CA LYS A 243 -8.04 -7.60 -1.63
C LYS A 243 -9.44 -7.38 -1.05
N LYS A 244 -10.42 -8.23 -1.40
CA LYS A 244 -11.78 -8.13 -0.86
C LYS A 244 -11.80 -8.27 0.65
N TYR A 245 -11.05 -9.22 1.16
CA TYR A 245 -10.88 -9.48 2.58
C TYR A 245 -10.27 -8.27 3.32
N TYR A 246 -9.19 -7.66 2.77
CA TYR A 246 -8.55 -6.50 3.40
C TYR A 246 -9.48 -5.30 3.47
N LEU A 247 -10.18 -5.00 2.36
CA LEU A 247 -11.13 -3.89 2.33
C LEU A 247 -12.29 -4.10 3.33
N GLN A 248 -12.76 -5.34 3.51
CA GLN A 248 -13.77 -5.68 4.53
C GLN A 248 -13.25 -5.56 5.95
N ALA A 249 -11.96 -5.89 6.19
CA ALA A 249 -11.32 -5.75 7.50
C ALA A 249 -11.04 -4.28 7.87
N GLY A 250 -11.11 -3.34 6.91
CA GLY A 250 -10.94 -1.91 7.15
C GLY A 250 -9.63 -1.30 6.69
N PHE A 251 -8.87 -1.98 5.83
CA PHE A 251 -7.71 -1.37 5.16
C PHE A 251 -8.14 -0.27 4.19
N ASP A 252 -7.34 0.79 4.09
CA ASP A 252 -7.56 1.89 3.14
C ASP A 252 -7.01 1.55 1.76
N LEU A 253 -5.90 0.81 1.74
CA LEU A 253 -5.06 0.53 0.58
C LEU A 253 -4.66 -0.95 0.55
N CYS A 254 -4.52 -1.49 -0.66
CA CYS A 254 -4.00 -2.84 -0.91
C CYS A 254 -2.98 -2.79 -2.05
N TYR A 255 -1.92 -3.60 -1.99
CA TYR A 255 -1.00 -3.79 -3.11
C TYR A 255 -1.71 -4.39 -4.32
N ASP A 256 -1.24 -4.02 -5.51
CA ASP A 256 -1.78 -4.53 -6.77
C ASP A 256 -0.77 -5.42 -7.51
N PHE A 257 -0.46 -6.57 -6.91
CA PHE A 257 0.43 -7.56 -7.51
C PHE A 257 -0.03 -8.00 -8.90
N GLY A 258 -1.34 -8.25 -9.06
CA GLY A 258 -1.91 -8.66 -10.34
C GLY A 258 -1.67 -7.63 -11.45
N PHE A 259 -1.84 -6.34 -11.15
CA PHE A 259 -1.55 -5.27 -12.11
C PHE A 259 -0.07 -5.20 -12.45
N MET A 260 0.82 -5.28 -11.46
CA MET A 260 2.26 -5.27 -11.67
C MET A 260 2.73 -6.47 -12.49
N ASN A 261 2.20 -7.66 -12.20
CA ASN A 261 2.52 -8.89 -12.94
C ASN A 261 2.07 -8.81 -14.40
N VAL A 262 0.86 -8.29 -14.66
CA VAL A 262 0.39 -8.05 -16.02
C VAL A 262 1.26 -7.02 -16.74
N LEU A 263 1.52 -5.87 -16.10
CA LEU A 263 2.30 -4.80 -16.71
C LEU A 263 3.73 -5.28 -17.03
N LYS A 264 4.46 -5.78 -16.05
CA LYS A 264 5.85 -6.23 -16.19
C LYS A 264 5.96 -7.50 -17.05
N GLY A 265 5.18 -8.54 -16.66
CA GLY A 265 5.36 -9.89 -17.20
C GLY A 265 4.65 -10.11 -18.52
N ASP A 266 3.38 -9.71 -18.63
CA ASP A 266 2.63 -10.00 -19.85
C ASP A 266 2.82 -8.92 -20.92
N ILE A 267 2.78 -7.65 -20.56
CA ILE A 267 2.85 -6.56 -21.55
C ILE A 267 4.30 -6.31 -21.99
N PHE A 268 5.20 -6.00 -21.05
CA PHE A 268 6.57 -5.61 -21.43
C PHE A 268 7.46 -6.80 -21.76
N ALA A 269 7.44 -7.87 -20.96
CA ALA A 269 8.32 -9.01 -21.19
C ALA A 269 7.83 -9.93 -22.33
N LYS A 270 6.49 -10.17 -22.44
CA LYS A 270 5.93 -11.13 -23.43
C LYS A 270 5.23 -10.48 -24.60
N GLY A 271 5.09 -9.14 -24.64
CA GLY A 271 4.44 -8.44 -25.75
C GLY A 271 2.93 -8.72 -25.91
N LYS A 272 2.26 -9.22 -24.86
CA LYS A 272 0.81 -9.50 -24.91
C LYS A 272 0.00 -8.22 -25.05
N SER A 273 -1.29 -8.35 -25.41
CA SER A 273 -2.21 -7.24 -25.59
C SER A 273 -2.30 -6.37 -24.34
N VAL A 274 -2.21 -5.05 -24.52
CA VAL A 274 -2.31 -4.04 -23.45
C VAL A 274 -3.71 -4.03 -22.82
N ARG A 275 -4.73 -4.56 -23.49
CA ARG A 275 -6.10 -4.72 -22.95
C ARG A 275 -6.16 -5.59 -21.69
N PHE A 276 -5.16 -6.40 -21.40
CA PHE A 276 -5.07 -7.11 -20.13
C PHE A 276 -4.97 -6.18 -18.92
N ILE A 277 -4.43 -4.97 -19.09
CA ILE A 277 -4.43 -3.93 -18.04
C ILE A 277 -5.86 -3.52 -17.69
N ASP A 278 -6.73 -3.33 -18.68
CA ASP A 278 -8.13 -2.98 -18.44
C ASP A 278 -8.87 -4.10 -17.73
N SER A 279 -8.59 -5.34 -18.10
CA SER A 279 -9.19 -6.54 -17.50
C SER A 279 -8.81 -6.67 -16.02
N VAL A 280 -7.52 -6.55 -15.69
CA VAL A 280 -7.05 -6.63 -14.29
C VAL A 280 -7.55 -5.45 -13.47
N ASN A 281 -7.57 -4.24 -14.05
CA ASN A 281 -8.13 -3.07 -13.39
C ASN A 281 -9.61 -3.26 -13.05
N THR A 282 -10.41 -3.75 -14.00
CA THR A 282 -11.82 -4.04 -13.79
C THR A 282 -12.03 -5.10 -12.70
N ALA A 283 -11.24 -6.18 -12.73
CA ALA A 283 -11.31 -7.25 -11.74
C ALA A 283 -11.00 -6.76 -10.31
N ASN A 284 -9.95 -5.94 -10.16
CA ASN A 284 -9.51 -5.41 -8.87
C ASN A 284 -10.55 -4.50 -8.20
N TYR A 285 -11.34 -3.79 -9.00
CA TYR A 285 -12.35 -2.85 -8.48
C TYR A 285 -13.78 -3.37 -8.54
N ARG A 286 -13.98 -4.62 -8.97
CA ARG A 286 -15.31 -5.25 -8.97
C ARG A 286 -15.82 -5.37 -7.54
N ASN A 287 -16.93 -4.72 -7.23
CA ASN A 287 -17.55 -4.69 -5.90
C ASN A 287 -16.66 -4.04 -4.80
N ALA A 288 -15.61 -3.29 -5.16
CA ALA A 288 -14.84 -2.54 -4.21
C ALA A 288 -15.56 -1.23 -3.82
N PRO A 289 -15.42 -0.75 -2.58
CA PRO A 289 -15.93 0.56 -2.17
C PRO A 289 -15.40 1.68 -3.10
N ALA A 290 -16.18 2.73 -3.28
CA ALA A 290 -15.84 3.83 -4.21
C ALA A 290 -14.50 4.52 -3.84
N ASN A 291 -14.20 4.61 -2.55
CA ASN A 291 -12.96 5.18 -2.02
C ASN A 291 -11.78 4.20 -1.97
N ALA A 292 -11.99 2.91 -2.24
CA ALA A 292 -10.92 1.92 -2.27
C ALA A 292 -9.88 2.28 -3.33
N ARG A 293 -8.60 2.10 -2.99
CA ARG A 293 -7.47 2.29 -3.92
C ARG A 293 -6.49 1.14 -3.79
N MET A 294 -6.01 0.73 -4.96
CA MET A 294 -4.87 -0.18 -5.06
C MET A 294 -3.59 0.65 -5.12
N VAL A 295 -2.58 0.24 -4.38
CA VAL A 295 -1.24 0.82 -4.50
C VAL A 295 -0.58 0.21 -5.73
N ARG A 296 -0.23 1.07 -6.70
CA ARG A 296 0.45 0.70 -7.93
C ARG A 296 1.80 1.37 -8.02
N TYR A 297 2.74 0.65 -8.58
CA TYR A 297 4.15 1.03 -8.65
C TYR A 297 4.80 0.41 -9.88
N THR A 298 5.95 0.90 -10.24
CA THR A 298 6.85 0.28 -11.23
C THR A 298 8.10 -0.31 -10.58
N SER A 299 8.27 -0.06 -9.28
CA SER A 299 9.29 -0.67 -8.43
C SER A 299 8.86 -0.61 -6.97
N ASN A 300 9.32 -1.57 -6.18
CA ASN A 300 9.34 -1.60 -4.72
C ASN A 300 10.62 -2.33 -4.30
N HIS A 301 10.81 -2.55 -3.00
CA HIS A 301 11.99 -3.22 -2.48
C HIS A 301 12.17 -4.64 -3.05
N ASP A 302 11.09 -5.42 -3.22
CA ASP A 302 11.13 -6.77 -3.77
C ASP A 302 11.42 -6.78 -5.26
N ILE A 303 10.62 -6.06 -6.05
CA ILE A 303 10.81 -5.97 -7.51
C ILE A 303 12.22 -5.49 -7.83
N ASN A 304 12.69 -4.48 -7.12
CA ASN A 304 14.02 -3.93 -7.35
C ASN A 304 15.12 -4.93 -6.98
N ALA A 305 14.99 -5.63 -5.86
CA ALA A 305 16.00 -6.58 -5.40
C ALA A 305 16.02 -7.87 -6.23
N TRP A 306 14.86 -8.40 -6.61
CA TRP A 306 14.74 -9.73 -7.19
C TRP A 306 14.59 -9.73 -8.71
N ASP A 307 13.79 -8.79 -9.26
CA ASP A 307 13.51 -8.77 -10.70
C ASP A 307 14.39 -7.79 -11.46
N GLY A 308 14.48 -6.54 -11.02
CA GLY A 308 15.31 -5.51 -11.66
C GLY A 308 14.83 -4.08 -11.40
N THR A 309 15.59 -3.13 -11.93
CA THR A 309 15.20 -1.71 -11.90
C THR A 309 14.09 -1.44 -12.92
N PRO A 310 13.34 -0.32 -12.80
CA PRO A 310 12.32 0.02 -13.79
C PRO A 310 12.87 0.08 -15.23
N GLN A 311 14.08 0.58 -15.41
CA GLN A 311 14.71 0.65 -16.74
C GLN A 311 14.97 -0.72 -17.33
N GLN A 312 15.36 -1.70 -16.50
CA GLN A 312 15.60 -3.09 -16.93
C GLN A 312 14.28 -3.79 -17.28
N LEU A 313 13.22 -3.54 -16.51
CA LEU A 313 11.95 -4.25 -16.64
C LEU A 313 11.05 -3.70 -17.75
N PHE A 314 11.17 -2.40 -18.07
CA PHE A 314 10.22 -1.70 -18.95
C PHE A 314 10.88 -1.14 -20.23
N GLY A 315 11.97 -1.75 -20.72
CA GLY A 315 12.57 -1.35 -22.00
C GLY A 315 13.27 0.01 -21.97
N GLY A 316 13.98 0.31 -20.89
CA GLY A 316 14.72 1.56 -20.71
C GLY A 316 13.91 2.65 -20.00
N GLN A 317 14.50 3.83 -19.86
CA GLN A 317 13.91 4.94 -19.12
C GLN A 317 12.55 5.38 -19.68
N ARG A 318 12.40 5.47 -21.00
CA ARG A 318 11.14 5.91 -21.65
C ARG A 318 10.00 4.93 -21.36
N GLY A 319 10.28 3.63 -21.49
CA GLY A 319 9.30 2.60 -21.17
C GLY A 319 8.93 2.57 -19.68
N ALA A 320 9.91 2.79 -18.79
CA ALA A 320 9.66 2.92 -17.35
C ALA A 320 8.73 4.10 -17.03
N MET A 321 8.86 5.23 -17.73
CA MET A 321 7.97 6.39 -17.56
C MET A 321 6.58 6.14 -18.14
N ALA A 322 6.47 5.50 -19.30
CA ALA A 322 5.16 5.08 -19.84
C ALA A 322 4.44 4.12 -18.88
N ALA A 323 5.15 3.14 -18.32
CA ALA A 323 4.64 2.22 -17.31
C ALA A 323 4.20 2.95 -16.03
N PHE A 324 5.00 3.92 -15.56
CA PHE A 324 4.67 4.72 -14.39
C PHE A 324 3.39 5.57 -14.60
N VAL A 325 3.24 6.20 -15.75
CA VAL A 325 2.02 6.97 -16.08
C VAL A 325 0.79 6.07 -16.02
N VAL A 326 0.83 4.89 -16.63
CA VAL A 326 -0.29 3.95 -16.56
C VAL A 326 -0.57 3.52 -15.12
N ALA A 327 0.45 3.14 -14.37
CA ALA A 327 0.31 2.72 -12.97
C ALA A 327 -0.25 3.85 -12.08
N ALA A 328 0.25 5.08 -12.24
CA ALA A 328 -0.10 6.21 -11.37
C ALA A 328 -1.46 6.85 -11.70
N TYR A 329 -1.91 6.78 -12.96
CA TYR A 329 -3.07 7.54 -13.43
C TYR A 329 -4.34 6.69 -13.58
N MET A 330 -4.22 5.37 -13.74
CA MET A 330 -5.36 4.48 -13.87
C MET A 330 -5.90 4.05 -12.48
N ARG A 331 -6.75 4.87 -11.85
CA ARG A 331 -7.44 4.59 -10.57
C ARG A 331 -6.52 3.96 -9.50
N ALA A 332 -5.48 4.67 -9.08
CA ALA A 332 -4.47 4.14 -8.18
C ALA A 332 -4.01 5.17 -7.13
N THR A 333 -3.45 4.65 -6.02
CA THR A 333 -2.51 5.36 -5.17
C THR A 333 -1.11 4.98 -5.64
N PRO A 334 -0.34 5.90 -6.25
CA PRO A 334 0.99 5.58 -6.73
C PRO A 334 1.99 5.47 -5.59
N MET A 335 2.94 4.54 -5.74
CA MET A 335 4.10 4.43 -4.88
C MET A 335 5.38 4.53 -5.72
N ILE A 336 6.36 5.27 -5.19
CA ILE A 336 7.70 5.43 -5.73
C ILE A 336 8.69 4.81 -4.76
N TYR A 337 9.57 3.94 -5.26
CA TYR A 337 10.67 3.39 -4.50
C TYR A 337 11.89 4.30 -4.58
N ASN A 338 12.61 4.48 -3.47
CA ASN A 338 13.76 5.37 -3.40
C ASN A 338 14.83 5.08 -4.48
N GLY A 339 15.34 6.12 -5.12
CA GLY A 339 16.28 6.04 -6.25
C GLY A 339 15.62 5.92 -7.63
N GLN A 340 14.35 5.54 -7.70
CA GLN A 340 13.60 5.47 -8.95
C GLN A 340 13.50 6.84 -9.63
N GLU A 341 13.26 7.89 -8.85
CA GLU A 341 13.07 9.27 -9.33
C GLU A 341 14.32 9.92 -9.92
N VAL A 342 15.49 9.40 -9.58
CA VAL A 342 16.77 9.84 -10.16
C VAL A 342 17.27 8.91 -11.25
N GLY A 343 16.53 7.84 -11.52
CA GLY A 343 16.92 6.84 -12.53
C GLY A 343 18.11 5.99 -12.11
N TYR A 344 18.27 5.75 -10.80
CA TYR A 344 19.32 4.85 -10.33
C TYR A 344 19.18 3.49 -11.00
N SER A 345 20.20 3.06 -11.73
CA SER A 345 20.14 1.94 -12.64
C SER A 345 20.55 0.59 -12.03
N GLU A 346 20.90 0.59 -10.74
CA GLU A 346 21.36 -0.61 -10.08
C GLU A 346 20.31 -1.08 -9.05
N ARG A 347 20.34 -2.38 -8.77
CA ARG A 347 19.48 -2.95 -7.71
C ARG A 347 19.92 -2.45 -6.34
N VAL A 348 18.97 -2.16 -5.49
CA VAL A 348 19.16 -1.73 -4.11
C VAL A 348 18.76 -2.89 -3.19
N PRO A 349 19.69 -3.73 -2.75
CA PRO A 349 19.38 -4.85 -1.87
C PRO A 349 18.87 -4.33 -0.52
N PHE A 350 17.96 -5.08 0.09
CA PHE A 350 17.50 -4.80 1.47
C PHE A 350 18.03 -5.83 2.47
N MET A 351 18.66 -6.91 1.99
CA MET A 351 19.37 -7.90 2.79
C MET A 351 20.86 -7.87 2.45
N GLY A 352 21.71 -8.19 3.41
CA GLY A 352 23.15 -8.27 3.23
C GLY A 352 23.83 -6.93 3.00
N ALA A 353 24.79 -6.87 2.05
CA ALA A 353 25.62 -5.72 1.83
C ALA A 353 24.82 -4.47 1.44
N ARG A 354 25.11 -3.34 2.10
CA ARG A 354 24.51 -2.04 1.78
C ARG A 354 25.05 -1.51 0.45
N LYS A 355 24.15 -0.98 -0.36
CA LYS A 355 24.48 -0.32 -1.62
C LYS A 355 23.83 1.05 -1.66
N PRO A 356 24.56 2.12 -1.30
CA PRO A 356 24.02 3.47 -1.29
C PRO A 356 23.60 3.92 -2.69
N ILE A 357 22.43 4.55 -2.78
CA ILE A 357 21.93 5.15 -4.00
C ILE A 357 22.80 6.38 -4.35
N ASP A 358 23.26 6.45 -5.60
CA ASP A 358 23.69 7.71 -6.18
C ASP A 358 22.47 8.56 -6.52
N TRP A 359 22.39 9.75 -5.94
CA TRP A 359 21.26 10.65 -6.10
C TRP A 359 21.42 11.66 -7.25
N THR A 360 22.49 11.57 -8.02
CA THR A 360 22.86 12.56 -9.04
C THR A 360 22.43 12.20 -10.49
N PRO A 361 22.12 10.92 -10.88
CA PRO A 361 22.20 10.51 -12.27
C PRO A 361 21.34 11.28 -13.24
N ASN A 362 20.06 11.58 -12.92
CA ASN A 362 19.14 12.13 -13.92
C ASN A 362 18.20 13.22 -13.41
N PRO A 363 18.66 14.49 -13.37
CA PRO A 363 17.80 15.60 -12.97
C PRO A 363 16.58 15.83 -13.89
N ALA A 364 16.67 15.46 -15.16
CA ALA A 364 15.56 15.56 -16.10
C ALA A 364 14.43 14.61 -15.74
N LEU A 365 14.78 13.36 -15.41
CA LEU A 365 13.84 12.36 -14.93
C LEU A 365 13.16 12.78 -13.62
N THR A 366 13.95 13.33 -12.68
CA THR A 366 13.38 13.85 -11.43
C THR A 366 12.36 14.96 -11.68
N ARG A 367 12.62 15.86 -12.65
CA ARG A 367 11.65 16.88 -13.06
C ARG A 367 10.40 16.28 -13.67
N GLU A 368 10.53 15.25 -14.48
CA GLU A 368 9.41 14.53 -15.10
C GLU A 368 8.50 13.89 -14.03
N TYR A 369 9.08 13.17 -13.04
CA TYR A 369 8.33 12.65 -11.89
C TYR A 369 7.60 13.76 -11.13
N LYS A 370 8.27 14.86 -10.83
CA LYS A 370 7.66 16.02 -10.14
C LYS A 370 6.46 16.57 -10.90
N GLN A 371 6.58 16.76 -12.21
CA GLN A 371 5.51 17.28 -13.06
C GLN A 371 4.29 16.33 -13.08
N LEU A 372 4.54 15.02 -13.24
CA LEU A 372 3.49 14.01 -13.26
C LEU A 372 2.76 13.94 -11.92
N ILE A 373 3.49 13.86 -10.80
CA ILE A 373 2.87 13.78 -9.48
C ILE A 373 2.11 15.07 -9.16
N LYS A 374 2.66 16.24 -9.50
CA LYS A 374 1.99 17.53 -9.33
C LYS A 374 0.69 17.59 -10.13
N LEU A 375 0.71 17.16 -11.39
CA LEU A 375 -0.48 17.10 -12.24
C LEU A 375 -1.54 16.16 -11.64
N ARG A 376 -1.14 14.94 -11.21
CA ARG A 376 -2.06 14.02 -10.55
C ARG A 376 -2.70 14.65 -9.31
N ASN A 377 -1.90 15.26 -8.46
CA ASN A 377 -2.38 15.84 -7.20
C ASN A 377 -3.33 17.03 -7.42
N ALA A 378 -3.13 17.80 -8.49
CA ALA A 378 -3.99 18.93 -8.85
C ALA A 378 -5.31 18.50 -9.51
N SER A 379 -5.33 17.38 -10.24
CA SER A 379 -6.49 16.90 -11.00
C SER A 379 -7.41 16.01 -10.17
N GLN A 380 -8.64 16.45 -9.94
CA GLN A 380 -9.66 15.60 -9.32
C GLN A 380 -10.04 14.43 -10.24
N ALA A 381 -10.08 14.66 -11.55
CA ALA A 381 -10.36 13.61 -12.51
C ALA A 381 -9.34 12.47 -12.42
N ILE A 382 -8.03 12.79 -12.37
CA ILE A 382 -6.98 11.76 -12.26
C ILE A 382 -7.09 11.02 -10.92
N ARG A 383 -7.33 11.70 -9.80
CA ARG A 383 -7.40 11.06 -8.47
C ARG A 383 -8.64 10.19 -8.29
N SER A 384 -9.82 10.69 -8.66
CA SER A 384 -11.10 10.07 -8.30
C SER A 384 -12.13 9.99 -9.41
N GLY A 385 -11.84 10.51 -10.62
CA GLY A 385 -12.78 10.54 -11.74
C GLY A 385 -13.23 9.15 -12.21
N ALA A 386 -14.43 9.11 -12.80
CA ALA A 386 -14.96 7.93 -13.46
C ALA A 386 -14.05 7.54 -14.64
N LEU A 387 -13.64 6.28 -14.69
CA LEU A 387 -12.71 5.75 -15.69
C LEU A 387 -13.45 5.01 -16.79
N VAL A 388 -13.12 5.33 -18.05
CA VAL A 388 -13.56 4.57 -19.23
C VAL A 388 -12.32 4.19 -20.03
N SER A 389 -12.15 2.88 -20.27
CA SER A 389 -11.01 2.33 -21.01
C SER A 389 -11.28 2.25 -22.51
N TYR A 390 -10.22 2.51 -23.30
CA TYR A 390 -10.21 2.46 -24.76
C TYR A 390 -8.94 1.78 -25.31
N SER A 391 -8.28 0.96 -24.50
CA SER A 391 -6.98 0.36 -24.86
C SER A 391 -7.06 -0.49 -26.13
N SER A 392 -6.01 -0.44 -26.94
CA SER A 392 -5.75 -1.34 -28.05
C SER A 392 -4.78 -2.45 -27.62
N ASP A 393 -4.27 -3.23 -28.58
CA ASP A 393 -3.28 -4.24 -28.26
C ASP A 393 -1.92 -3.64 -27.84
N ASP A 394 -1.63 -2.40 -28.27
CA ASP A 394 -0.32 -1.77 -28.06
C ASP A 394 -0.37 -0.50 -27.20
N VAL A 395 -1.53 0.15 -27.12
CA VAL A 395 -1.70 1.44 -26.44
C VAL A 395 -2.67 1.30 -25.28
N CYS A 396 -2.22 1.67 -24.09
CA CYS A 396 -3.11 1.89 -22.96
C CYS A 396 -3.79 3.25 -23.12
N ALA A 397 -5.12 3.24 -23.17
CA ALA A 397 -5.91 4.44 -23.39
C ALA A 397 -7.12 4.47 -22.48
N PHE A 398 -7.34 5.58 -21.78
CA PHE A 398 -8.51 5.76 -20.93
C PHE A 398 -8.82 7.23 -20.70
N THR A 399 -10.09 7.53 -20.48
CA THR A 399 -10.52 8.83 -19.93
C THR A 399 -10.82 8.70 -18.45
N LYS A 400 -10.67 9.82 -17.75
CA LYS A 400 -11.17 9.99 -16.38
C LYS A 400 -11.91 11.32 -16.29
N THR A 401 -13.13 11.29 -15.73
CA THR A 401 -13.99 12.48 -15.68
C THR A 401 -14.47 12.73 -14.26
N ALA A 402 -14.33 13.97 -13.78
CA ALA A 402 -14.87 14.46 -12.51
C ALA A 402 -15.44 15.88 -12.69
N GLY A 403 -16.76 16.03 -12.58
CA GLY A 403 -17.42 17.31 -12.88
C GLY A 403 -17.12 17.77 -14.32
N PRO A 404 -16.66 19.01 -14.52
CA PRO A 404 -16.32 19.54 -15.85
C PRO A 404 -14.95 19.04 -16.36
N GLU A 405 -14.11 18.48 -15.51
CA GLU A 405 -12.75 18.05 -15.87
C GLU A 405 -12.78 16.66 -16.52
N THR A 406 -12.25 16.56 -17.72
CA THR A 406 -11.99 15.27 -18.39
C THR A 406 -10.51 15.20 -18.76
N VAL A 407 -9.86 14.12 -18.36
CA VAL A 407 -8.47 13.80 -18.70
C VAL A 407 -8.44 12.55 -19.57
N LEU A 408 -7.72 12.61 -20.69
CA LEU A 408 -7.40 11.47 -21.54
C LEU A 408 -5.92 11.10 -21.36
N VAL A 409 -5.67 9.85 -21.05
CA VAL A 409 -4.32 9.29 -20.97
C VAL A 409 -4.15 8.29 -22.11
N LEU A 410 -3.07 8.46 -22.86
CA LEU A 410 -2.63 7.56 -23.93
C LEU A 410 -1.17 7.18 -23.65
N ALA A 411 -0.85 5.90 -23.64
CA ALA A 411 0.51 5.41 -23.46
C ALA A 411 0.80 4.24 -24.40
N ASN A 412 1.71 4.47 -25.35
CA ASN A 412 2.27 3.41 -26.16
C ASN A 412 3.23 2.56 -25.32
N LEU A 413 2.90 1.28 -25.11
CA LEU A 413 3.72 0.35 -24.33
C LEU A 413 4.59 -0.56 -25.19
N ARG A 414 4.94 -0.08 -26.40
CA ARG A 414 5.81 -0.81 -27.35
C ARG A 414 7.04 0.01 -27.70
N ASN A 415 8.12 -0.70 -28.02
CA ASN A 415 9.34 -0.10 -28.57
C ASN A 415 9.24 0.10 -30.10
N ALA A 416 8.09 0.58 -30.55
CA ALA A 416 7.80 0.90 -31.94
C ALA A 416 6.80 2.04 -32.02
N ALA A 417 6.80 2.78 -33.11
CA ALA A 417 5.75 3.77 -33.37
C ALA A 417 4.42 3.05 -33.65
N VAL A 418 3.36 3.47 -33.00
CA VAL A 418 2.03 2.87 -33.09
C VAL A 418 1.01 3.91 -33.55
N ARG A 419 0.29 3.60 -34.63
CA ARG A 419 -0.89 4.38 -35.02
C ARG A 419 -2.08 3.99 -34.15
N TYR A 420 -2.67 4.97 -33.49
CA TYR A 420 -3.81 4.75 -32.61
C TYR A 420 -5.05 5.47 -33.14
N ALA A 421 -6.11 4.73 -33.40
CA ALA A 421 -7.40 5.28 -33.79
C ALA A 421 -8.19 5.70 -32.55
N VAL A 422 -8.35 6.99 -32.37
CA VAL A 422 -9.11 7.54 -31.23
C VAL A 422 -10.60 7.23 -31.43
N PRO A 423 -11.28 6.61 -30.45
CA PRO A 423 -12.69 6.29 -30.57
C PRO A 423 -13.56 7.53 -30.75
N ALA A 424 -14.63 7.44 -31.55
CA ALA A 424 -15.55 8.56 -31.85
C ALA A 424 -16.11 9.22 -30.58
N GLY A 425 -16.41 8.42 -29.53
CA GLY A 425 -16.91 8.95 -28.24
C GLY A 425 -15.92 9.80 -27.46
N VAL A 426 -14.62 9.73 -27.75
CA VAL A 426 -13.57 10.58 -27.16
C VAL A 426 -13.43 11.91 -27.94
N GLY A 427 -13.56 11.82 -29.28
CA GLY A 427 -13.34 12.93 -30.21
C GLY A 427 -11.85 13.28 -30.37
N THR A 428 -11.54 13.94 -31.47
CA THR A 428 -10.13 14.21 -31.86
C THR A 428 -9.71 15.66 -31.62
N THR A 429 -10.65 16.56 -31.31
CA THR A 429 -10.41 18.01 -31.16
C THR A 429 -10.72 18.53 -29.76
N GLY A 430 -10.25 19.73 -29.44
CA GLY A 430 -10.48 20.39 -28.17
C GLY A 430 -9.56 19.91 -27.03
N TRP A 431 -8.65 19.00 -27.29
CA TRP A 431 -7.69 18.51 -26.32
C TRP A 431 -6.47 19.41 -26.20
N ARG A 432 -5.94 19.54 -24.99
CA ARG A 432 -4.67 20.22 -24.70
C ARG A 432 -3.78 19.29 -23.89
N ASN A 433 -2.49 19.32 -24.16
CA ASN A 433 -1.52 18.62 -23.33
C ASN A 433 -1.55 19.22 -21.91
N ALA A 434 -1.78 18.38 -20.92
CA ALA A 434 -1.93 18.81 -19.53
C ALA A 434 -0.63 19.36 -18.93
N LEU A 435 0.55 19.00 -19.47
CA LEU A 435 1.85 19.42 -18.97
C LEU A 435 2.29 20.79 -19.52
N ASP A 436 2.16 21.02 -20.83
CA ASP A 436 2.65 22.23 -21.51
C ASP A 436 1.53 23.13 -22.06
N LYS A 437 0.25 22.71 -21.94
CA LYS A 437 -0.95 23.41 -22.38
C LYS A 437 -1.08 23.60 -23.90
N GLN A 438 -0.21 22.97 -24.69
CA GLN A 438 -0.30 23.07 -26.14
C GLN A 438 -1.54 22.33 -26.66
N PRO A 439 -2.20 22.86 -27.72
CA PRO A 439 -3.29 22.15 -28.38
C PRO A 439 -2.81 20.77 -28.91
N ALA A 440 -3.61 19.74 -28.73
CA ALA A 440 -3.35 18.41 -29.23
C ALA A 440 -4.41 18.03 -30.28
N ASN A 441 -3.95 17.75 -31.51
CA ASN A 441 -4.78 17.15 -32.54
C ASN A 441 -4.60 15.63 -32.52
N LEU A 442 -5.68 14.89 -32.34
CA LEU A 442 -5.67 13.44 -32.26
C LEU A 442 -6.11 12.78 -33.57
N ASP A 443 -6.33 13.55 -34.61
CA ASP A 443 -6.60 13.00 -35.94
C ASP A 443 -5.34 12.31 -36.48
N ARG A 444 -5.49 11.04 -36.91
CA ARG A 444 -4.36 10.21 -37.38
C ARG A 444 -3.19 10.10 -36.39
N LEU A 445 -3.48 10.03 -35.09
CA LEU A 445 -2.48 9.99 -34.02
C LEU A 445 -1.49 8.83 -34.20
N THR A 446 -0.20 9.17 -34.20
CA THR A 446 0.91 8.22 -34.13
C THR A 446 1.70 8.49 -32.86
N LEU A 447 1.77 7.51 -31.97
CA LEU A 447 2.57 7.55 -30.74
C LEU A 447 3.94 6.95 -31.01
N GLN A 448 5.00 7.68 -30.69
CA GLN A 448 6.39 7.21 -30.80
C GLN A 448 6.66 6.08 -29.79
N PRO A 449 7.77 5.30 -29.91
CA PRO A 449 8.13 4.26 -28.95
C PRO A 449 8.06 4.77 -27.52
N TYR A 450 7.24 4.11 -26.68
CA TYR A 450 7.02 4.44 -25.28
C TYR A 450 6.53 5.88 -25.01
N GLN A 451 5.98 6.55 -26.01
CA GLN A 451 5.39 7.87 -25.82
C GLN A 451 4.10 7.78 -25.02
N TYR A 452 3.94 8.67 -24.08
CA TYR A 452 2.66 8.92 -23.41
C TYR A 452 2.17 10.36 -23.64
N LEU A 453 0.86 10.54 -23.61
CA LEU A 453 0.18 11.83 -23.63
C LEU A 453 -0.82 11.88 -22.50
N ILE A 454 -0.86 12.99 -21.79
CA ILE A 454 -1.88 13.32 -20.79
C ILE A 454 -2.55 14.59 -21.25
N LEU A 455 -3.80 14.48 -21.63
CA LEU A 455 -4.56 15.56 -22.27
C LEU A 455 -5.76 15.91 -21.42
N ASN A 456 -6.16 17.17 -21.41
CA ASN A 456 -7.34 17.66 -20.71
C ASN A 456 -8.25 18.47 -21.63
N LYS A 457 -9.54 18.43 -21.27
CA LYS A 457 -10.65 19.18 -21.85
C LYS A 457 -11.39 19.90 -20.76
#